data_3e7ac9bf2f2c62da779c1af8378b3c21
#
_entry.id   3e7ac9bf2f2c62da779c1af8378b3c21
#
_cell.length_a   1.000
_cell.length_b   1.000
_cell.length_c   1.000
_cell.angle_alpha   90.00
_cell.angle_beta   90.00
_cell.angle_gamma   90.00
#
_symmetry.space_group_name_H-M   'P 1'
#
loop_
_entity.id
_entity.type
_entity.pdbx_description
1 polymer ?
#
loop_
_entity_poly.entity_id
_entity_poly.type
_entity_poly.pdbx_seq_one_letter_code
_entity_poly.pdbx_strand_id
1 'polypeptide(L)'
;MTPVSAPSRRLFLGTAALGLTAATAQLALVSQAHAQAAPAGAGRALASFGPLRQIDAGLLNVGFVDVGPSDGRVVILLHGWPYDIHSFADVAPRLVAAGYRVIVPHLRGHGSTRFLSPTTLRNGQQAAVALDIIALMDALNIRKAVFGAFDWGARTADIIAAMFPERCEGLVSVSGYLINNREAIKAPLPPAAEYAWWYQFYFATEHGKAGYAKNRHDFNKLIWKTASPKWDFSDAEFERSAASFDNPDHVDVVIHNYRWRQSLAEGEARYDDLERQLAAGPAISVPSIVMEGDANGAPHFTGDAAFRRKFTGPYAYRVVTGGIGHNLPQEAPREFAQAVLDVASGRL
;
A
#
# COMPACT_ATOMS: atom_id res chain seq x y z
N MET A 1 18.25 58.08 -32.12
CA MET A 1 17.09 58.88 -32.59
C MET A 1 15.89 58.34 -31.83
N THR A 2 15.65 59.04 -30.90
CA THR A 2 14.50 59.75 -30.33
C THR A 2 13.39 58.89 -29.75
N PRO A 3 12.96 59.32 -28.59
CA PRO A 3 12.10 58.61 -27.66
C PRO A 3 10.66 59.16 -27.68
N VAL A 4 9.91 58.95 -26.55
CA VAL A 4 8.62 59.61 -26.18
C VAL A 4 7.48 58.63 -26.17
N SER A 5 6.58 58.55 -25.23
CA SER A 5 6.34 59.20 -23.93
C SER A 5 5.08 58.50 -23.31
N ALA A 6 4.98 58.50 -21.99
CA ALA A 6 3.70 58.28 -21.31
C ALA A 6 2.85 59.57 -21.33
N PRO A 7 1.54 59.47 -21.10
CA PRO A 7 0.90 60.21 -20.03
C PRO A 7 -0.21 59.45 -19.29
N SER A 8 -0.27 59.57 -18.03
CA SER A 8 -0.85 60.54 -17.09
C SER A 8 -2.31 60.24 -16.67
N ARG A 9 -2.44 60.25 -15.37
CA ARG A 9 -3.68 60.19 -14.52
C ARG A 9 -4.73 61.20 -14.92
N ARG A 10 -6.01 60.86 -14.78
CA ARG A 10 -7.03 61.80 -14.33
C ARG A 10 -8.08 61.15 -13.43
N LEU A 11 -8.20 61.75 -12.25
CA LEU A 11 -9.27 61.69 -11.28
C LEU A 11 -10.58 62.24 -11.87
N PHE A 12 -11.72 61.65 -11.50
CA PHE A 12 -12.99 62.40 -11.47
C PHE A 12 -13.79 62.02 -10.22
N LEU A 13 -13.95 63.00 -9.37
CA LEU A 13 -14.91 63.06 -8.27
C LEU A 13 -16.26 63.55 -8.83
N GLY A 14 -17.35 63.00 -8.33
CA GLY A 14 -18.71 63.51 -8.60
C GLY A 14 -19.70 63.01 -7.54
N THR A 15 -20.23 63.96 -6.82
CA THR A 15 -21.02 63.94 -5.60
C THR A 15 -22.51 63.60 -5.78
N ALA A 16 -23.06 62.90 -4.79
CA ALA A 16 -24.31 63.04 -4.03
C ALA A 16 -25.69 63.15 -4.73
N ALA A 17 -26.63 62.36 -4.24
CA ALA A 17 -27.94 62.86 -3.75
C ALA A 17 -28.73 61.76 -3.00
N LEU A 18 -29.35 62.19 -1.91
CA LEU A 18 -30.20 61.44 -0.98
C LEU A 18 -31.53 60.97 -1.58
N GLY A 19 -32.02 59.84 -1.09
CA GLY A 19 -33.42 59.40 -1.24
C GLY A 19 -33.76 58.43 -0.10
N LEU A 20 -34.38 58.93 1.00
CA LEU A 20 -34.97 58.11 2.05
C LEU A 20 -36.30 57.49 1.52
N THR A 21 -36.46 56.16 1.63
CA THR A 21 -37.73 55.50 1.81
C THR A 21 -37.60 54.36 2.79
N ALA A 22 -38.35 54.45 3.88
CA ALA A 22 -38.45 53.44 4.91
C ALA A 22 -39.22 52.22 4.40
N ALA A 23 -38.68 51.05 4.54
CA ALA A 23 -39.40 49.76 4.45
C ALA A 23 -38.87 48.85 5.56
N THR A 24 -39.79 48.42 6.39
CA THR A 24 -39.63 47.55 7.56
C THR A 24 -38.91 46.24 7.19
N ALA A 25 -37.74 46.04 7.75
CA ALA A 25 -37.01 44.80 7.62
C ALA A 25 -37.31 43.88 8.82
N GLN A 26 -37.86 42.71 8.55
CA GLN A 26 -37.88 41.60 9.48
C GLN A 26 -36.45 41.09 9.64
N LEU A 27 -35.94 41.11 10.85
CA LEU A 27 -34.69 40.48 11.22
C LEU A 27 -34.86 38.96 11.22
N ALA A 28 -34.38 38.31 10.19
CA ALA A 28 -34.07 36.89 10.21
C ALA A 28 -32.68 36.76 10.85
N LEU A 29 -32.62 36.28 12.08
CA LEU A 29 -31.39 35.86 12.75
C LEU A 29 -30.86 34.61 12.05
N VAL A 30 -29.93 34.78 11.11
CA VAL A 30 -29.11 33.69 10.59
C VAL A 30 -28.01 33.48 11.62
N SER A 31 -28.16 32.45 12.44
CA SER A 31 -27.10 31.92 13.28
C SER A 31 -25.95 31.44 12.37
N GLN A 32 -24.91 32.24 12.21
CA GLN A 32 -23.64 31.76 11.69
C GLN A 32 -23.01 30.86 12.74
N ALA A 33 -23.20 29.53 12.58
CA ALA A 33 -22.38 28.55 13.25
C ALA A 33 -20.95 28.73 12.72
N HIS A 34 -20.12 29.45 13.47
CA HIS A 34 -18.70 29.41 13.28
C HIS A 34 -18.27 27.97 13.59
N ALA A 35 -17.98 27.18 12.55
CA ALA A 35 -17.22 25.96 12.70
C ALA A 35 -15.85 26.38 13.28
N GLN A 36 -15.72 26.27 14.58
CA GLN A 36 -14.47 26.42 15.27
C GLN A 36 -13.56 25.30 14.72
N ALA A 37 -12.53 25.68 13.97
CA ALA A 37 -11.47 24.75 13.59
C ALA A 37 -10.95 24.13 14.89
N ALA A 38 -11.05 22.82 15.02
CA ALA A 38 -10.46 22.09 16.12
C ALA A 38 -8.96 22.43 16.18
N PRO A 39 -8.39 22.62 17.39
CA PRO A 39 -6.98 22.92 17.51
C PRO A 39 -6.17 21.80 16.86
N ALA A 40 -5.32 22.16 15.89
CA ALA A 40 -4.29 21.31 15.35
C ALA A 40 -3.36 20.92 16.50
N GLY A 41 -3.49 19.69 17.04
CA GLY A 41 -2.64 19.26 18.15
C GLY A 41 -3.20 18.18 19.06
N ALA A 42 -4.46 17.80 18.97
CA ALA A 42 -4.91 16.58 19.64
C ALA A 42 -4.53 15.39 18.73
N GLY A 43 -3.44 14.70 19.04
CA GLY A 43 -3.02 13.52 18.33
C GLY A 43 -4.20 12.54 18.21
N ARG A 44 -4.63 12.24 16.97
CA ARG A 44 -5.64 11.22 16.72
C ARG A 44 -5.17 9.92 17.36
N ALA A 45 -5.97 9.35 18.26
CA ALA A 45 -5.63 8.06 18.85
C ALA A 45 -5.41 7.05 17.71
N LEU A 46 -4.24 6.41 17.69
CA LEU A 46 -3.91 5.45 16.67
C LEU A 46 -4.83 4.23 16.83
N ALA A 47 -5.51 3.85 15.77
CA ALA A 47 -6.29 2.62 15.75
C ALA A 47 -5.35 1.43 16.00
N SER A 48 -5.74 0.52 16.88
CA SER A 48 -4.96 -0.67 17.22
C SER A 48 -5.79 -1.93 16.96
N PHE A 49 -5.10 -2.98 16.57
CA PHE A 49 -5.69 -4.32 16.58
C PHE A 49 -5.69 -4.89 18.00
N GLY A 50 -6.62 -5.81 18.28
CA GLY A 50 -6.56 -6.62 19.49
C GLY A 50 -5.33 -7.56 19.49
N PRO A 51 -5.30 -8.54 20.41
CA PRO A 51 -4.20 -9.51 20.48
C PRO A 51 -4.01 -10.24 19.17
N LEU A 52 -2.76 -10.40 18.75
CA LEU A 52 -2.41 -11.18 17.56
C LEU A 52 -2.61 -12.66 17.83
N ARG A 53 -3.04 -13.39 16.83
CA ARG A 53 -3.06 -14.85 16.81
C ARG A 53 -1.78 -15.37 16.17
N GLN A 54 -1.43 -16.62 16.47
CA GLN A 54 -0.30 -17.35 15.89
C GLN A 54 -0.79 -18.69 15.38
N ILE A 55 -0.31 -19.11 14.21
CA ILE A 55 -0.62 -20.41 13.63
C ILE A 55 0.55 -20.93 12.80
N ASP A 56 0.83 -22.23 12.90
CA ASP A 56 1.78 -22.90 12.04
C ASP A 56 1.16 -23.08 10.64
N ALA A 57 1.83 -22.54 9.63
CA ALA A 57 1.39 -22.54 8.25
C ALA A 57 2.60 -22.74 7.31
N GLY A 58 2.69 -23.89 6.69
CA GLY A 58 3.81 -24.24 5.82
C GLY A 58 5.15 -24.18 6.54
N LEU A 59 6.00 -23.22 6.17
CA LEU A 59 7.35 -23.04 6.74
C LEU A 59 7.38 -22.08 7.94
N LEU A 60 6.24 -21.46 8.26
CA LEU A 60 6.16 -20.34 9.19
C LEU A 60 5.18 -20.61 10.33
N ASN A 61 5.52 -20.07 11.49
CA ASN A 61 4.54 -19.72 12.51
C ASN A 61 4.12 -18.27 12.25
N VAL A 62 2.93 -18.08 11.69
CA VAL A 62 2.45 -16.79 11.21
C VAL A 62 1.71 -16.05 12.31
N GLY A 63 2.14 -14.80 12.57
CA GLY A 63 1.40 -13.85 13.41
C GLY A 63 0.40 -13.08 12.58
N PHE A 64 -0.86 -13.02 13.02
CA PHE A 64 -1.91 -12.36 12.25
C PHE A 64 -3.03 -11.78 13.11
N VAL A 65 -3.74 -10.81 12.55
CA VAL A 65 -5.02 -10.30 13.05
C VAL A 65 -6.14 -11.13 12.45
N ASP A 66 -7.15 -11.48 13.26
CA ASP A 66 -8.37 -12.16 12.82
C ASP A 66 -9.55 -11.49 13.53
N VAL A 67 -10.28 -10.66 12.82
CA VAL A 67 -11.37 -9.83 13.35
C VAL A 67 -12.63 -9.91 12.49
N GLY A 68 -13.78 -9.68 13.11
CA GLY A 68 -15.08 -9.76 12.47
C GLY A 68 -15.79 -11.09 12.73
N PRO A 69 -16.95 -11.32 12.10
CA PRO A 69 -17.73 -12.55 12.29
C PRO A 69 -16.97 -13.77 11.75
N SER A 70 -16.91 -14.83 12.54
CA SER A 70 -16.14 -16.05 12.20
C SER A 70 -16.66 -16.78 10.94
N ASP A 71 -17.92 -16.60 10.61
CA ASP A 71 -18.63 -17.14 9.45
C ASP A 71 -18.76 -16.11 8.29
N GLY A 72 -18.22 -14.90 8.47
CA GLY A 72 -18.21 -13.87 7.45
C GLY A 72 -17.38 -14.25 6.22
N ARG A 73 -17.73 -13.69 5.06
CA ARG A 73 -16.84 -13.77 3.88
C ARG A 73 -15.48 -13.21 4.22
N VAL A 74 -14.44 -13.89 3.77
CA VAL A 74 -13.06 -13.56 4.18
C VAL A 74 -12.45 -12.50 3.28
N VAL A 75 -11.86 -11.50 3.91
CA VAL A 75 -10.92 -10.56 3.28
C VAL A 75 -9.53 -10.78 3.87
N ILE A 76 -8.52 -10.90 3.03
CA ILE A 76 -7.11 -10.95 3.43
C ILE A 76 -6.43 -9.66 2.99
N LEU A 77 -5.81 -8.95 3.94
CA LEU A 77 -5.12 -7.70 3.71
C LEU A 77 -3.61 -7.89 3.83
N LEU A 78 -2.85 -7.57 2.76
CA LEU A 78 -1.42 -7.86 2.66
C LEU A 78 -0.60 -6.57 2.55
N HIS A 79 0.26 -6.35 3.54
CA HIS A 79 1.18 -5.21 3.59
C HIS A 79 2.42 -5.43 2.72
N GLY A 80 3.22 -4.38 2.57
CA GLY A 80 4.50 -4.39 1.88
C GLY A 80 5.69 -4.09 2.77
N TRP A 81 6.84 -3.83 2.13
CA TRP A 81 8.06 -3.39 2.78
C TRP A 81 8.29 -1.88 2.49
N PRO A 82 8.72 -1.10 3.46
CA PRO A 82 8.90 -1.40 4.88
C PRO A 82 7.67 -0.97 5.70
N TYR A 83 6.63 -1.75 5.64
CA TYR A 83 5.36 -1.53 6.34
C TYR A 83 4.97 -2.79 7.12
N ASP A 84 3.80 -2.74 7.78
CA ASP A 84 3.28 -3.88 8.52
C ASP A 84 1.75 -3.90 8.54
N ILE A 85 1.18 -4.76 9.39
CA ILE A 85 -0.28 -4.90 9.52
C ILE A 85 -1.01 -3.59 9.83
N HIS A 86 -0.33 -2.62 10.49
CA HIS A 86 -0.94 -1.36 10.89
C HIS A 86 -1.30 -0.44 9.72
N SER A 87 -0.80 -0.72 8.50
CA SER A 87 -1.30 -0.09 7.28
C SER A 87 -2.81 -0.27 7.08
N PHE A 88 -3.39 -1.29 7.71
CA PHE A 88 -4.81 -1.61 7.60
C PHE A 88 -5.61 -1.35 8.87
N ALA A 89 -5.04 -0.69 9.88
CA ALA A 89 -5.70 -0.48 11.16
C ALA A 89 -7.01 0.31 11.04
N ASP A 90 -7.10 1.25 10.10
CA ASP A 90 -8.30 2.03 9.79
C ASP A 90 -9.17 1.42 8.67
N VAL A 91 -8.65 0.43 7.92
CA VAL A 91 -9.37 -0.31 6.88
C VAL A 91 -10.19 -1.45 7.49
N ALA A 92 -9.58 -2.28 8.32
CA ALA A 92 -10.19 -3.49 8.85
C ALA A 92 -11.52 -3.25 9.59
N PRO A 93 -11.66 -2.22 10.46
CA PRO A 93 -12.94 -1.95 11.13
C PRO A 93 -14.08 -1.64 10.16
N ARG A 94 -13.77 -1.02 9.01
CA ARG A 94 -14.79 -0.70 7.97
C ARG A 94 -15.31 -1.96 7.29
N LEU A 95 -14.43 -2.91 7.02
CA LEU A 95 -14.78 -4.20 6.44
C LEU A 95 -15.54 -5.09 7.43
N VAL A 96 -15.13 -5.07 8.71
CA VAL A 96 -15.84 -5.77 9.79
C VAL A 96 -17.25 -5.21 9.96
N ALA A 97 -17.42 -3.89 9.94
CA ALA A 97 -18.73 -3.24 9.99
C ALA A 97 -19.64 -3.62 8.80
N ALA A 98 -19.05 -4.02 7.67
CA ALA A 98 -19.76 -4.53 6.50
C ALA A 98 -19.99 -6.07 6.56
N GLY A 99 -19.65 -6.73 7.67
CA GLY A 99 -19.91 -8.15 7.90
C GLY A 99 -18.81 -9.11 7.39
N TYR A 100 -17.63 -8.61 7.07
CA TYR A 100 -16.52 -9.45 6.62
C TYR A 100 -15.66 -9.93 7.80
N ARG A 101 -15.13 -11.15 7.69
CA ARG A 101 -14.02 -11.63 8.50
C ARG A 101 -12.72 -11.13 7.86
N VAL A 102 -11.90 -10.40 8.60
CA VAL A 102 -10.69 -9.76 8.10
C VAL A 102 -9.46 -10.40 8.71
N ILE A 103 -8.58 -10.91 7.86
CA ILE A 103 -7.29 -11.51 8.21
C ILE A 103 -6.18 -10.57 7.74
N VAL A 104 -5.29 -10.18 8.67
CA VAL A 104 -4.14 -9.33 8.34
C VAL A 104 -2.87 -10.00 8.87
N PRO A 105 -2.15 -10.78 8.05
CA PRO A 105 -0.94 -11.44 8.49
C PRO A 105 0.27 -10.52 8.43
N HIS A 106 1.22 -10.72 9.36
CA HIS A 106 2.59 -10.32 9.14
C HIS A 106 3.24 -11.24 8.10
N LEU A 107 3.76 -10.67 7.03
CA LEU A 107 4.53 -11.41 6.03
C LEU A 107 5.82 -11.97 6.64
N ARG A 108 6.47 -12.94 5.96
CA ARG A 108 7.77 -13.49 6.40
C ARG A 108 8.77 -12.37 6.69
N GLY A 109 9.52 -12.50 7.78
CA GLY A 109 10.47 -11.48 8.21
C GLY A 109 9.86 -10.23 8.83
N HIS A 110 8.56 -10.22 9.16
CA HIS A 110 7.89 -9.07 9.79
C HIS A 110 7.18 -9.46 11.08
N GLY A 111 7.12 -8.52 12.00
CA GLY A 111 6.36 -8.61 13.25
C GLY A 111 6.62 -9.89 14.03
N SER A 112 5.58 -10.61 14.37
CA SER A 112 5.66 -11.85 15.16
C SER A 112 5.75 -13.12 14.32
N THR A 113 5.73 -13.04 12.98
CA THR A 113 5.94 -14.22 12.10
C THR A 113 7.36 -14.75 12.24
N ARG A 114 7.51 -16.08 12.39
CA ARG A 114 8.80 -16.76 12.57
C ARG A 114 8.92 -17.96 11.65
N PHE A 115 10.13 -18.29 11.22
CA PHE A 115 10.40 -19.57 10.57
C PHE A 115 10.35 -20.70 11.59
N LEU A 116 9.67 -21.80 11.24
CA LEU A 116 9.57 -22.99 12.10
C LEU A 116 10.91 -23.72 12.27
N SER A 117 11.79 -23.60 11.28
CA SER A 117 13.11 -24.22 11.35
C SER A 117 14.23 -23.19 11.20
N PRO A 118 15.29 -23.27 12.00
CA PRO A 118 16.46 -22.40 11.86
C PRO A 118 17.23 -22.66 10.55
N THR A 119 17.07 -23.82 9.93
CA THR A 119 17.74 -24.21 8.69
C THR A 119 16.99 -23.78 7.43
N THR A 120 15.73 -23.30 7.55
CA THR A 120 14.99 -22.76 6.40
C THR A 120 15.67 -21.50 5.90
N LEU A 121 15.93 -21.42 4.60
CA LEU A 121 16.47 -20.22 3.97
C LEU A 121 15.56 -19.01 4.22
N ARG A 122 16.15 -17.88 4.63
CA ARG A 122 15.43 -16.60 4.79
C ARG A 122 15.14 -16.00 3.42
N ASN A 123 14.42 -16.78 2.64
CA ASN A 123 14.10 -16.54 1.26
C ASN A 123 13.00 -15.48 1.13
N GLY A 124 13.24 -14.41 0.37
CA GLY A 124 12.27 -13.35 0.08
C GLY A 124 11.76 -13.37 -1.37
N GLN A 125 11.94 -14.47 -2.13
CA GLN A 125 11.44 -14.53 -3.51
C GLN A 125 9.91 -14.53 -3.57
N GLN A 126 9.36 -13.99 -4.63
CA GLN A 126 7.93 -13.69 -4.74
C GLN A 126 7.04 -14.93 -4.63
N ALA A 127 7.44 -16.05 -5.23
CA ALA A 127 6.69 -17.32 -5.15
C ALA A 127 6.62 -17.85 -3.71
N ALA A 128 7.71 -17.70 -2.94
CA ALA A 128 7.76 -18.13 -1.56
C ALA A 128 6.79 -17.32 -0.68
N VAL A 129 6.73 -15.99 -0.85
CA VAL A 129 5.78 -15.14 -0.11
C VAL A 129 4.33 -15.45 -0.48
N ALA A 130 4.05 -15.72 -1.76
CA ALA A 130 2.70 -16.09 -2.20
C ALA A 130 2.25 -17.44 -1.61
N LEU A 131 3.14 -18.42 -1.60
CA LEU A 131 2.81 -19.75 -1.05
C LEU A 131 2.70 -19.76 0.48
N ASP A 132 3.32 -18.81 1.20
CA ASP A 132 3.04 -18.62 2.64
C ASP A 132 1.59 -18.24 2.88
N ILE A 133 1.02 -17.37 2.04
CA ILE A 133 -0.37 -16.94 2.19
C ILE A 133 -1.32 -18.08 1.82
N ILE A 134 -1.01 -18.89 0.81
CA ILE A 134 -1.77 -20.11 0.51
C ILE A 134 -1.72 -21.07 1.69
N ALA A 135 -0.54 -21.31 2.28
CA ALA A 135 -0.41 -22.16 3.46
C ALA A 135 -1.17 -21.61 4.68
N LEU A 136 -1.18 -20.30 4.87
CA LEU A 136 -1.99 -19.65 5.91
C LEU A 136 -3.48 -19.86 5.67
N MET A 137 -3.94 -19.71 4.45
CA MET A 137 -5.35 -19.99 4.09
C MET A 137 -5.72 -21.46 4.40
N ASP A 138 -4.83 -22.40 4.06
CA ASP A 138 -5.06 -23.82 4.34
C ASP A 138 -5.11 -24.10 5.86
N ALA A 139 -4.17 -23.55 6.62
CA ALA A 139 -4.14 -23.68 8.07
C ALA A 139 -5.38 -23.08 8.77
N LEU A 140 -5.96 -22.03 8.19
CA LEU A 140 -7.18 -21.37 8.69
C LEU A 140 -8.47 -21.95 8.09
N ASN A 141 -8.39 -23.00 7.25
CA ASN A 141 -9.50 -23.57 6.49
C ASN A 141 -10.25 -22.53 5.63
N ILE A 142 -9.52 -21.55 5.09
CA ILE A 142 -10.05 -20.53 4.18
C ILE A 142 -9.89 -21.04 2.74
N ARG A 143 -10.99 -21.46 2.16
CA ARG A 143 -10.99 -21.96 0.78
C ARG A 143 -10.73 -20.84 -0.25
N LYS A 144 -11.33 -19.67 -0.03
CA LYS A 144 -11.31 -18.54 -0.96
C LYS A 144 -11.47 -17.22 -0.21
N ALA A 145 -10.83 -16.16 -0.65
CA ALA A 145 -10.90 -14.83 -0.05
C ALA A 145 -10.87 -13.71 -1.07
N VAL A 146 -11.32 -12.52 -0.70
CA VAL A 146 -11.03 -11.26 -1.39
C VAL A 146 -9.68 -10.75 -0.87
N PHE A 147 -8.82 -10.29 -1.77
CA PHE A 147 -7.51 -9.73 -1.41
C PHE A 147 -7.50 -8.22 -1.57
N GLY A 148 -6.99 -7.53 -0.56
CA GLY A 148 -6.65 -6.10 -0.61
C GLY A 148 -5.19 -5.92 -0.25
N ALA A 149 -4.37 -5.28 -1.14
CA ALA A 149 -2.94 -5.35 -0.95
C ALA A 149 -2.19 -4.16 -1.58
N PHE A 150 -0.98 -3.89 -1.07
CA PHE A 150 -0.05 -2.93 -1.66
C PHE A 150 1.39 -3.43 -1.59
N ASP A 151 2.27 -2.94 -2.44
CA ASP A 151 3.70 -3.24 -2.50
C ASP A 151 4.01 -4.76 -2.58
N TRP A 152 4.81 -5.36 -1.67
CA TRP A 152 5.04 -6.81 -1.65
C TRP A 152 3.74 -7.59 -1.48
N GLY A 153 2.81 -7.05 -0.69
CA GLY A 153 1.48 -7.63 -0.53
C GLY A 153 0.71 -7.65 -1.85
N ALA A 154 0.75 -6.56 -2.63
CA ALA A 154 0.10 -6.51 -3.94
C ALA A 154 0.71 -7.52 -4.90
N ARG A 155 2.05 -7.63 -4.97
CA ARG A 155 2.71 -8.68 -5.75
C ARG A 155 2.26 -10.08 -5.35
N THR A 156 2.18 -10.31 -4.04
CA THR A 156 1.71 -11.59 -3.47
C THR A 156 0.27 -11.89 -3.90
N ALA A 157 -0.62 -10.91 -3.78
CA ALA A 157 -2.02 -11.05 -4.18
C ALA A 157 -2.20 -11.22 -5.70
N ASP A 158 -1.41 -10.48 -6.51
CA ASP A 158 -1.37 -10.65 -7.97
C ASP A 158 -0.97 -12.09 -8.36
N ILE A 159 0.05 -12.65 -7.68
CA ILE A 159 0.48 -14.04 -7.90
C ILE A 159 -0.65 -15.02 -7.56
N ILE A 160 -1.29 -14.84 -6.40
CA ILE A 160 -2.40 -15.70 -5.99
C ILE A 160 -3.56 -15.59 -6.99
N ALA A 161 -3.92 -14.39 -7.41
CA ALA A 161 -5.00 -14.16 -8.37
C ALA A 161 -4.70 -14.73 -9.77
N ALA A 162 -3.43 -14.74 -10.19
CA ALA A 162 -3.02 -15.25 -11.49
C ALA A 162 -2.84 -16.78 -11.52
N MET A 163 -2.24 -17.35 -10.46
CA MET A 163 -1.81 -18.74 -10.42
C MET A 163 -2.76 -19.67 -9.65
N PHE A 164 -3.58 -19.09 -8.75
CA PHE A 164 -4.55 -19.81 -7.91
C PHE A 164 -5.91 -19.08 -7.93
N PRO A 165 -6.51 -18.84 -9.12
CA PRO A 165 -7.74 -18.03 -9.22
C PRO A 165 -8.91 -18.60 -8.42
N GLU A 166 -8.93 -19.93 -8.17
CA GLU A 166 -9.92 -20.58 -7.32
C GLU A 166 -9.81 -20.20 -5.85
N ARG A 167 -8.67 -19.63 -5.42
CA ARG A 167 -8.41 -19.13 -4.06
C ARG A 167 -8.73 -17.63 -3.92
N CYS A 168 -8.96 -16.91 -5.04
CA CYS A 168 -9.17 -15.47 -5.08
C CYS A 168 -10.58 -15.13 -5.59
N GLU A 169 -11.41 -14.49 -4.75
CA GLU A 169 -12.76 -14.03 -5.15
C GLU A 169 -12.73 -12.68 -5.86
N GLY A 170 -11.73 -11.88 -5.57
CA GLY A 170 -11.53 -10.54 -6.12
C GLY A 170 -10.27 -9.93 -5.55
N LEU A 171 -9.72 -8.98 -6.28
CA LEU A 171 -8.42 -8.38 -6.02
C LEU A 171 -8.51 -6.86 -5.99
N VAL A 172 -7.97 -6.24 -4.94
CA VAL A 172 -7.60 -4.83 -4.93
C VAL A 172 -6.09 -4.75 -4.83
N SER A 173 -5.42 -4.29 -5.90
CA SER A 173 -3.97 -4.19 -6.00
C SER A 173 -3.56 -2.72 -6.16
N VAL A 174 -2.72 -2.21 -5.25
CA VAL A 174 -2.16 -0.86 -5.36
C VAL A 174 -0.91 -0.90 -6.23
N SER A 175 -0.81 0.05 -7.17
CA SER A 175 0.28 0.24 -8.14
C SER A 175 0.32 -0.80 -9.27
N GLY A 176 -0.77 -1.51 -9.51
CA GLY A 176 -0.96 -2.30 -10.73
C GLY A 176 -0.54 -3.76 -10.64
N TYR A 177 0.01 -4.27 -11.74
CA TYR A 177 0.49 -5.63 -11.87
C TYR A 177 1.98 -5.70 -11.47
N LEU A 178 2.27 -6.32 -10.32
CA LEU A 178 3.60 -6.28 -9.70
C LEU A 178 4.38 -7.61 -9.76
N ILE A 179 3.91 -8.60 -10.51
CA ILE A 179 4.66 -9.86 -10.71
C ILE A 179 5.97 -9.55 -11.42
N ASN A 180 7.10 -9.90 -10.79
CA ASN A 180 8.42 -9.63 -11.32
C ASN A 180 8.80 -10.60 -12.43
N ASN A 181 9.48 -10.05 -13.43
CA ASN A 181 10.24 -10.83 -14.42
C ASN A 181 11.74 -10.48 -14.26
N ARG A 182 12.54 -11.41 -13.74
CA ARG A 182 13.97 -11.22 -13.51
C ARG A 182 14.76 -10.89 -14.78
N GLU A 183 14.35 -11.44 -15.93
CA GLU A 183 15.00 -11.13 -17.20
C GLU A 183 14.74 -9.68 -17.64
N ALA A 184 13.52 -9.18 -17.43
CA ALA A 184 13.19 -7.80 -17.74
C ALA A 184 13.94 -6.80 -16.85
N ILE A 185 14.21 -7.17 -15.58
CA ILE A 185 14.95 -6.31 -14.64
C ILE A 185 16.44 -6.13 -15.04
N LYS A 186 17.01 -7.03 -15.85
CA LYS A 186 18.39 -6.88 -16.36
C LYS A 186 18.55 -5.70 -17.30
N ALA A 187 17.48 -5.23 -17.93
CA ALA A 187 17.52 -4.03 -18.76
C ALA A 187 17.56 -2.77 -17.87
N PRO A 188 18.56 -1.89 -18.05
CA PRO A 188 18.68 -0.68 -17.24
C PRO A 188 17.49 0.26 -17.50
N LEU A 189 17.03 0.89 -16.44
CA LEU A 189 15.98 1.90 -16.49
C LEU A 189 16.57 3.29 -16.76
N PRO A 190 15.74 4.29 -17.11
CA PRO A 190 16.19 5.68 -17.15
C PRO A 190 16.77 6.12 -15.80
N PRO A 191 17.81 7.00 -15.77
CA PRO A 191 18.52 7.37 -14.54
C PRO A 191 17.63 7.84 -13.38
N ALA A 192 16.54 8.55 -13.67
CA ALA A 192 15.62 9.01 -12.63
C ALA A 192 14.90 7.86 -11.94
N ALA A 193 14.55 6.79 -12.67
CA ALA A 193 13.93 5.60 -12.11
C ALA A 193 14.94 4.77 -11.30
N GLU A 194 16.17 4.63 -11.80
CA GLU A 194 17.27 3.98 -11.06
C GLU A 194 17.57 4.74 -9.75
N TYR A 195 17.61 6.06 -9.81
CA TYR A 195 17.80 6.90 -8.62
C TYR A 195 16.69 6.71 -7.60
N ALA A 196 15.46 6.59 -8.03
CA ALA A 196 14.33 6.35 -7.13
C ALA A 196 14.39 4.95 -6.47
N TRP A 197 15.01 3.98 -7.16
CA TRP A 197 15.27 2.63 -6.62
C TRP A 197 16.67 2.44 -6.06
N TRP A 198 17.38 3.51 -5.67
CA TRP A 198 18.75 3.51 -5.18
C TRP A 198 19.04 2.42 -4.13
N TYR A 199 18.06 2.15 -3.26
CA TYR A 199 18.22 1.20 -2.16
C TYR A 199 18.39 -0.25 -2.65
N GLN A 200 17.91 -0.61 -3.83
CA GLN A 200 18.13 -1.94 -4.39
C GLN A 200 19.61 -2.18 -4.70
N PHE A 201 20.30 -1.15 -5.20
CA PHE A 201 21.75 -1.20 -5.46
C PHE A 201 22.54 -1.16 -4.14
N TYR A 202 22.05 -0.41 -3.15
CA TYR A 202 22.64 -0.44 -1.82
C TYR A 202 22.56 -1.85 -1.21
N PHE A 203 21.43 -2.51 -1.29
CA PHE A 203 21.21 -3.87 -0.80
C PHE A 203 21.99 -4.94 -1.58
N ALA A 204 22.41 -4.67 -2.78
CA ALA A 204 23.24 -5.56 -3.59
C ALA A 204 24.62 -5.85 -2.95
N THR A 205 25.13 -4.93 -2.11
CA THR A 205 26.45 -4.98 -1.50
C THR A 205 26.41 -5.51 -0.06
N GLU A 206 27.55 -6.06 0.43
CA GLU A 206 27.68 -6.39 1.86
C GLU A 206 27.67 -5.13 2.74
N HIS A 207 28.23 -4.02 2.25
CA HIS A 207 28.13 -2.72 2.91
C HIS A 207 26.66 -2.31 3.12
N GLY A 208 25.83 -2.47 2.10
CA GLY A 208 24.41 -2.16 2.16
C GLY A 208 23.64 -3.07 3.12
N LYS A 209 23.94 -4.37 3.13
CA LYS A 209 23.35 -5.31 4.10
C LYS A 209 23.72 -4.91 5.53
N ALA A 210 24.99 -4.66 5.81
CA ALA A 210 25.46 -4.24 7.12
C ALA A 210 24.88 -2.89 7.55
N GLY A 211 24.81 -1.93 6.61
CA GLY A 211 24.22 -0.61 6.84
C GLY A 211 22.74 -0.68 7.17
N TYR A 212 21.97 -1.50 6.44
CA TYR A 212 20.56 -1.74 6.72
C TYR A 212 20.35 -2.40 8.08
N ALA A 213 21.12 -3.44 8.40
CA ALA A 213 21.05 -4.12 9.69
C ALA A 213 21.29 -3.15 10.87
N LYS A 214 22.25 -2.23 10.71
CA LYS A 214 22.61 -1.25 11.74
C LYS A 214 21.60 -0.12 11.87
N ASN A 215 21.06 0.38 10.74
CA ASN A 215 20.30 1.62 10.69
C ASN A 215 18.88 1.41 10.14
N ARG A 216 18.31 0.19 10.24
CA ARG A 216 17.04 -0.16 9.57
C ARG A 216 15.87 0.75 9.96
N HIS A 217 15.81 1.22 11.21
CA HIS A 217 14.80 2.14 11.67
C HIS A 217 14.81 3.44 10.85
N ASP A 218 15.92 4.16 10.83
CA ASP A 218 16.05 5.43 10.11
C ASP A 218 15.96 5.22 8.60
N PHE A 219 16.49 4.09 8.11
CA PHE A 219 16.40 3.71 6.71
C PHE A 219 14.94 3.55 6.27
N ASN A 220 14.16 2.79 7.02
CA ASN A 220 12.76 2.55 6.73
C ASN A 220 11.92 3.84 6.83
N LYS A 221 12.24 4.71 7.80
CA LYS A 221 11.61 6.02 7.92
C LYS A 221 11.91 6.93 6.71
N LEU A 222 13.14 6.86 6.19
CA LEU A 222 13.51 7.55 4.95
C LEU A 222 12.70 7.01 3.75
N ILE A 223 12.53 5.67 3.64
CA ILE A 223 11.70 5.09 2.59
C ILE A 223 10.24 5.56 2.69
N TRP A 224 9.65 5.61 3.90
CA TRP A 224 8.30 6.15 4.07
C TRP A 224 8.19 7.58 3.54
N LYS A 225 9.13 8.45 3.91
CA LYS A 225 9.15 9.86 3.47
C LYS A 225 9.30 10.01 1.96
N THR A 226 10.12 9.18 1.33
CA THR A 226 10.36 9.25 -0.11
C THR A 226 9.25 8.59 -0.94
N ALA A 227 8.66 7.51 -0.42
CA ALA A 227 7.56 6.80 -1.08
C ALA A 227 6.20 7.52 -0.93
N SER A 228 6.01 8.27 0.16
CA SER A 228 4.80 9.06 0.41
C SER A 228 5.17 10.51 0.75
N PRO A 229 5.66 11.29 -0.21
CA PRO A 229 6.31 12.58 0.04
C PRO A 229 5.36 13.67 0.54
N LYS A 230 4.05 13.49 0.38
CA LYS A 230 3.03 14.42 0.85
C LYS A 230 2.30 13.93 2.12
N TRP A 231 2.62 12.76 2.59
CA TRP A 231 2.02 12.21 3.81
C TRP A 231 2.75 12.72 5.05
N ASP A 232 2.03 13.49 5.86
CA ASP A 232 2.51 14.00 7.15
C ASP A 232 2.20 12.98 8.28
N PHE A 233 2.88 11.82 8.22
CA PHE A 233 2.76 10.82 9.27
C PHE A 233 3.50 11.24 10.54
N SER A 234 2.91 10.97 11.70
CA SER A 234 3.54 11.22 12.98
C SER A 234 4.64 10.19 13.29
N ASP A 235 5.58 10.57 14.16
CA ASP A 235 6.57 9.64 14.69
C ASP A 235 5.90 8.42 15.35
N ALA A 236 4.80 8.63 16.07
CA ALA A 236 4.06 7.54 16.71
C ALA A 236 3.46 6.53 15.71
N GLU A 237 2.99 6.98 14.54
CA GLU A 237 2.53 6.10 13.48
C GLU A 237 3.66 5.26 12.91
N PHE A 238 4.81 5.87 12.67
CA PHE A 238 5.98 5.15 12.18
C PHE A 238 6.50 4.15 13.23
N GLU A 239 6.69 4.57 14.49
CA GLU A 239 7.21 3.73 15.58
C GLU A 239 6.34 2.49 15.81
N ARG A 240 5.03 2.64 15.71
CA ARG A 240 4.10 1.50 15.80
C ARG A 240 4.41 0.41 14.77
N SER A 241 4.67 0.79 13.54
CA SER A 241 5.04 -0.15 12.47
C SER A 241 6.51 -0.58 12.56
N ALA A 242 7.40 0.31 13.05
CA ALA A 242 8.84 0.04 13.16
C ALA A 242 9.15 -1.15 14.09
N ALA A 243 8.34 -1.38 15.12
CA ALA A 243 8.44 -2.57 15.98
C ALA A 243 8.38 -3.89 15.18
N SER A 244 7.73 -3.91 14.03
CA SER A 244 7.67 -5.09 13.14
C SER A 244 9.02 -5.42 12.50
N PHE A 245 9.89 -4.44 12.32
CA PHE A 245 11.21 -4.59 11.71
C PHE A 245 12.25 -5.19 12.66
N ASP A 246 11.93 -5.29 13.96
CA ASP A 246 12.77 -5.97 14.96
C ASP A 246 12.66 -7.51 14.88
N ASN A 247 11.87 -8.02 13.94
CA ASN A 247 11.87 -9.44 13.62
C ASN A 247 13.30 -9.90 13.29
N PRO A 248 13.81 -10.99 13.92
CA PRO A 248 15.20 -11.43 13.73
C PRO A 248 15.53 -11.85 12.31
N ASP A 249 14.53 -12.24 11.53
CA ASP A 249 14.70 -12.67 10.14
C ASP A 249 14.51 -11.52 9.13
N HIS A 250 14.16 -10.31 9.61
CA HIS A 250 13.76 -9.18 8.76
C HIS A 250 14.84 -8.79 7.75
N VAL A 251 16.04 -8.55 8.24
CA VAL A 251 17.16 -8.09 7.38
C VAL A 251 17.47 -9.11 6.30
N ASP A 252 17.59 -10.39 6.67
CA ASP A 252 17.95 -11.43 5.72
C ASP A 252 16.88 -11.65 4.66
N VAL A 253 15.60 -11.65 5.04
CA VAL A 253 14.46 -11.75 4.09
C VAL A 253 14.43 -10.56 3.14
N VAL A 254 14.59 -9.34 3.65
CA VAL A 254 14.57 -8.11 2.83
C VAL A 254 15.74 -8.08 1.85
N ILE A 255 16.95 -8.32 2.33
CA ILE A 255 18.15 -8.36 1.49
C ILE A 255 18.03 -9.45 0.43
N HIS A 256 17.56 -10.65 0.82
CA HIS A 256 17.36 -11.73 -0.14
C HIS A 256 16.34 -11.34 -1.23
N ASN A 257 15.20 -10.72 -0.88
CA ASN A 257 14.20 -10.29 -1.86
C ASN A 257 14.80 -9.40 -2.94
N TYR A 258 15.54 -8.36 -2.54
CA TYR A 258 16.09 -7.40 -3.50
C TYR A 258 17.26 -7.98 -4.29
N ARG A 259 18.15 -8.78 -3.68
CA ARG A 259 19.23 -9.48 -4.38
C ARG A 259 18.68 -10.50 -5.38
N TRP A 260 17.68 -11.29 -4.97
CA TRP A 260 17.06 -12.27 -5.86
C TRP A 260 16.41 -11.60 -7.08
N ARG A 261 15.72 -10.50 -6.90
CA ARG A 261 15.13 -9.72 -8.01
C ARG A 261 16.18 -9.28 -9.02
N GLN A 262 17.36 -8.89 -8.57
CA GLN A 262 18.49 -8.47 -9.40
C GLN A 262 19.38 -9.63 -9.89
N SER A 263 18.98 -10.87 -9.65
CA SER A 263 19.77 -12.07 -9.97
C SER A 263 21.13 -12.14 -9.25
N LEU A 264 21.23 -11.54 -8.07
CA LEU A 264 22.41 -11.54 -7.20
C LEU A 264 22.30 -12.54 -6.04
N ALA A 265 21.17 -13.21 -5.89
CA ALA A 265 20.97 -14.32 -4.96
C ALA A 265 20.15 -15.41 -5.63
N GLU A 266 20.46 -16.65 -5.29
CA GLU A 266 19.71 -17.81 -5.74
C GLU A 266 18.40 -17.95 -4.96
N GLY A 267 17.36 -18.46 -5.62
CA GLY A 267 16.13 -18.90 -4.97
C GLY A 267 16.22 -20.35 -4.49
N GLU A 268 15.12 -20.86 -3.97
CA GLU A 268 15.01 -22.29 -3.65
C GLU A 268 14.39 -23.05 -4.82
N ALA A 269 14.99 -24.16 -5.20
CA ALA A 269 14.58 -24.99 -6.35
C ALA A 269 13.10 -25.43 -6.28
N ARG A 270 12.53 -25.56 -5.09
CA ARG A 270 11.11 -25.90 -4.90
C ARG A 270 10.14 -24.87 -5.52
N TYR A 271 10.60 -23.65 -5.81
CA TYR A 271 9.80 -22.57 -6.39
C TYR A 271 10.10 -22.34 -7.87
N ASP A 272 11.09 -23.03 -8.47
CA ASP A 272 11.55 -22.76 -9.84
C ASP A 272 10.46 -22.92 -10.89
N ASP A 273 9.58 -23.92 -10.74
CA ASP A 273 8.48 -24.15 -11.66
C ASP A 273 7.47 -23.00 -11.63
N LEU A 274 7.12 -22.54 -10.43
CA LEU A 274 6.22 -21.40 -10.27
C LEU A 274 6.87 -20.10 -10.77
N GLU A 275 8.16 -19.88 -10.46
CA GLU A 275 8.88 -18.69 -10.94
C GLU A 275 8.98 -18.65 -12.48
N ARG A 276 9.16 -19.79 -13.16
CA ARG A 276 9.12 -19.84 -14.63
C ARG A 276 7.75 -19.46 -15.19
N GLN A 277 6.68 -19.92 -14.57
CA GLN A 277 5.32 -19.53 -14.94
C GLN A 277 5.08 -18.04 -14.73
N LEU A 278 5.54 -17.49 -13.60
CA LEU A 278 5.44 -16.07 -13.27
C LEU A 278 6.24 -15.19 -14.25
N ALA A 279 7.42 -15.65 -14.66
CA ALA A 279 8.25 -14.95 -15.66
C ALA A 279 7.56 -14.79 -17.01
N ALA A 280 6.63 -15.69 -17.38
CA ALA A 280 5.80 -15.56 -18.58
C ALA A 280 4.77 -14.39 -18.45
N GLY A 281 4.59 -13.84 -17.27
CA GLY A 281 3.66 -12.75 -16.98
C GLY A 281 2.20 -13.16 -17.15
N PRO A 282 1.72 -14.14 -16.35
CA PRO A 282 0.37 -14.69 -16.44
C PRO A 282 -0.70 -13.61 -16.26
N ALA A 283 -1.84 -13.79 -16.90
CA ALA A 283 -2.96 -12.88 -16.77
C ALA A 283 -3.77 -13.13 -15.50
N ILE A 284 -4.39 -12.09 -14.97
CA ILE A 284 -5.31 -12.14 -13.84
C ILE A 284 -6.74 -12.14 -14.40
N SER A 285 -7.50 -13.18 -14.12
CA SER A 285 -8.87 -13.36 -14.63
C SER A 285 -9.96 -13.07 -13.60
N VAL A 286 -9.61 -12.92 -12.33
CA VAL A 286 -10.57 -12.59 -11.26
C VAL A 286 -10.99 -11.12 -11.32
N PRO A 287 -12.17 -10.75 -10.80
CA PRO A 287 -12.57 -9.35 -10.68
C PRO A 287 -11.51 -8.53 -9.94
N SER A 288 -11.07 -7.41 -10.53
CA SER A 288 -9.93 -6.65 -10.01
C SER A 288 -10.16 -5.15 -10.05
N ILE A 289 -9.76 -4.48 -8.98
CA ILE A 289 -9.62 -3.03 -8.93
C ILE A 289 -8.16 -2.71 -8.70
N VAL A 290 -7.55 -2.00 -9.64
CA VAL A 290 -6.22 -1.42 -9.45
C VAL A 290 -6.37 -0.01 -8.90
N MET A 291 -5.64 0.30 -7.85
CA MET A 291 -5.63 1.63 -7.23
C MET A 291 -4.26 2.29 -7.34
N GLU A 292 -4.26 3.61 -7.42
CA GLU A 292 -3.04 4.41 -7.42
C GLU A 292 -3.25 5.71 -6.65
N GLY A 293 -2.24 6.15 -5.89
CA GLY A 293 -2.20 7.45 -5.26
C GLY A 293 -1.57 8.50 -6.18
N ASP A 294 -2.12 9.71 -6.21
CA ASP A 294 -1.65 10.80 -7.09
C ASP A 294 -0.28 11.40 -6.70
N ALA A 295 0.26 10.98 -5.56
CA ALA A 295 1.57 11.42 -5.05
C ALA A 295 2.47 10.24 -4.63
N ASN A 296 2.27 9.05 -5.22
CA ASN A 296 3.12 7.90 -4.96
C ASN A 296 4.56 8.17 -5.45
N GLY A 297 5.49 8.29 -4.50
CA GLY A 297 6.92 8.54 -4.77
C GLY A 297 7.73 7.27 -4.99
N ALA A 298 7.16 6.07 -4.74
CA ALA A 298 7.82 4.82 -5.06
C ALA A 298 7.84 4.60 -6.57
N PRO A 299 8.94 4.06 -7.14
CA PRO A 299 8.98 3.79 -8.56
C PRO A 299 7.97 2.72 -8.97
N HIS A 300 7.11 3.04 -9.91
CA HIS A 300 6.10 2.14 -10.45
C HIS A 300 5.68 2.60 -11.85
N PHE A 301 5.04 1.72 -12.60
CA PHE A 301 4.42 2.12 -13.86
C PHE A 301 3.12 2.87 -13.55
N THR A 302 3.01 4.10 -14.05
CA THR A 302 1.84 4.94 -13.84
C THR A 302 0.82 4.77 -14.97
N GLY A 303 -0.44 4.79 -14.59
CA GLY A 303 -1.56 4.79 -15.51
C GLY A 303 -1.98 3.41 -16.00
N ASP A 304 -3.26 3.30 -16.31
CA ASP A 304 -3.95 2.06 -16.69
C ASP A 304 -3.30 1.32 -17.87
N ALA A 305 -2.86 2.04 -18.88
CA ALA A 305 -2.31 1.46 -20.11
C ALA A 305 -1.09 0.56 -19.89
N ALA A 306 -0.33 0.79 -18.80
CA ALA A 306 0.89 0.04 -18.51
C ALA A 306 0.61 -1.44 -18.20
N PHE A 307 -0.51 -1.74 -17.57
CA PHE A 307 -0.81 -3.08 -17.07
C PHE A 307 -2.22 -3.59 -17.40
N ARG A 308 -3.12 -2.76 -17.97
CA ARG A 308 -4.50 -3.15 -18.29
C ARG A 308 -4.60 -4.50 -19.02
N ARG A 309 -3.69 -4.76 -19.97
CA ARG A 309 -3.65 -6.02 -20.76
C ARG A 309 -3.39 -7.28 -19.91
N LYS A 310 -2.92 -7.11 -18.67
CA LYS A 310 -2.67 -8.21 -17.73
C LYS A 310 -3.93 -8.68 -17.00
N PHE A 311 -5.00 -7.89 -17.07
CA PHE A 311 -6.29 -8.22 -16.46
C PHE A 311 -7.29 -8.61 -17.53
N THR A 312 -7.68 -9.88 -17.57
CA THR A 312 -8.62 -10.44 -18.58
C THR A 312 -10.05 -10.57 -18.04
N GLY A 313 -10.23 -10.49 -16.72
CA GLY A 313 -11.53 -10.47 -16.06
C GLY A 313 -12.14 -9.06 -15.94
N PRO A 314 -13.25 -8.95 -15.21
CA PRO A 314 -13.83 -7.66 -14.84
C PRO A 314 -12.80 -6.77 -14.15
N TYR A 315 -12.70 -5.49 -14.55
CA TYR A 315 -11.58 -4.64 -14.16
C TYR A 315 -11.97 -3.16 -14.04
N ALA A 316 -11.46 -2.50 -13.02
CA ALA A 316 -11.46 -1.06 -12.88
C ALA A 316 -10.11 -0.50 -12.46
N TYR A 317 -9.84 0.74 -12.86
CA TYR A 317 -8.68 1.52 -12.44
C TYR A 317 -9.14 2.77 -11.70
N ARG A 318 -8.58 3.01 -10.51
CA ARG A 318 -8.98 4.12 -9.65
C ARG A 318 -7.75 4.91 -9.17
N VAL A 319 -7.74 6.20 -9.42
CA VAL A 319 -6.75 7.12 -8.85
C VAL A 319 -7.35 7.80 -7.63
N VAL A 320 -6.65 7.74 -6.50
CA VAL A 320 -7.02 8.46 -5.28
C VAL A 320 -6.21 9.74 -5.22
N THR A 321 -6.91 10.87 -5.23
CA THR A 321 -6.30 12.20 -5.26
C THR A 321 -6.25 12.84 -3.87
N GLY A 322 -5.44 13.89 -3.74
CA GLY A 322 -5.29 14.63 -2.47
C GLY A 322 -3.90 14.50 -1.86
N GLY A 323 -2.93 14.07 -2.67
CA GLY A 323 -1.56 13.89 -2.21
C GLY A 323 -1.28 12.51 -1.62
N ILE A 324 -2.05 11.50 -2.04
CA ILE A 324 -1.93 10.13 -1.56
C ILE A 324 -0.69 9.46 -2.14
N GLY A 325 0.14 8.93 -1.26
CA GLY A 325 1.40 8.28 -1.60
C GLY A 325 1.31 6.77 -1.74
N HIS A 326 2.39 6.11 -1.37
CA HIS A 326 2.59 4.68 -1.57
C HIS A 326 1.78 3.79 -0.61
N ASN A 327 1.66 4.20 0.66
CA ASN A 327 0.87 3.46 1.66
C ASN A 327 -0.60 3.85 1.59
N LEU A 328 -1.18 3.72 0.40
CA LEU A 328 -2.57 4.10 0.11
C LEU A 328 -3.58 3.56 1.12
N PRO A 329 -3.48 2.31 1.62
CA PRO A 329 -4.42 1.82 2.64
C PRO A 329 -4.42 2.63 3.94
N GLN A 330 -3.28 3.15 4.36
CA GLN A 330 -3.17 3.98 5.58
C GLN A 330 -3.45 5.45 5.30
N GLU A 331 -3.08 5.95 4.12
CA GLU A 331 -3.29 7.34 3.72
C GLU A 331 -4.74 7.63 3.30
N ALA A 332 -5.41 6.65 2.69
CA ALA A 332 -6.80 6.75 2.20
C ALA A 332 -7.63 5.49 2.58
N PRO A 333 -7.80 5.20 3.89
CA PRO A 333 -8.40 3.95 4.34
C PRO A 333 -9.87 3.77 3.95
N ARG A 334 -10.61 4.86 3.74
CA ARG A 334 -11.99 4.81 3.29
C ARG A 334 -12.10 4.38 1.84
N GLU A 335 -11.30 4.98 0.99
CA GLU A 335 -11.25 4.71 -0.45
C GLU A 335 -10.77 3.28 -0.71
N PHE A 336 -9.76 2.83 0.04
CA PHE A 336 -9.27 1.46 -0.06
C PHE A 336 -10.30 0.43 0.43
N ALA A 337 -10.92 0.64 1.59
CA ALA A 337 -11.98 -0.23 2.09
C ALA A 337 -13.17 -0.29 1.11
N GLN A 338 -13.56 0.84 0.53
CA GLN A 338 -14.63 0.89 -0.46
C GLN A 338 -14.28 0.07 -1.71
N ALA A 339 -13.05 0.14 -2.20
CA ALA A 339 -12.62 -0.69 -3.33
C ALA A 339 -12.70 -2.19 -3.01
N VAL A 340 -12.33 -2.60 -1.79
CA VAL A 340 -12.48 -3.99 -1.34
C VAL A 340 -13.95 -4.41 -1.31
N LEU A 341 -14.84 -3.56 -0.80
CA LEU A 341 -16.28 -3.84 -0.78
C LEU A 341 -16.88 -3.90 -2.18
N ASP A 342 -16.43 -3.05 -3.08
CA ASP A 342 -16.92 -3.01 -4.45
C ASP A 342 -16.52 -4.26 -5.22
N VAL A 343 -15.23 -4.66 -5.18
CA VAL A 343 -14.79 -5.89 -5.86
C VAL A 343 -15.47 -7.12 -5.26
N ALA A 344 -15.65 -7.16 -3.93
CA ALA A 344 -16.33 -8.25 -3.24
C ALA A 344 -17.79 -8.39 -3.63
N SER A 345 -18.45 -7.31 -4.02
CA SER A 345 -19.86 -7.28 -4.44
C SER A 345 -20.05 -7.24 -5.95
N GLY A 346 -18.96 -7.31 -6.74
CA GLY A 346 -19.02 -7.25 -8.20
C GLY A 346 -19.33 -5.87 -8.79
N ARG A 347 -19.18 -4.80 -7.99
CA ARG A 347 -19.31 -3.40 -8.45
C ARG A 347 -17.92 -2.88 -8.81
N LEU A 348 -17.62 -2.76 -10.09
CA LEU A 348 -16.31 -2.32 -10.57
C LEU A 348 -16.39 -0.96 -11.25
#